data_84b270a1581e7c4131da3a45860152a2
#
_entry.id   84b270a1581e7c4131da3a45860152a2
#
_cell.length_a   1.000
_cell.length_b   1.000
_cell.length_c   1.000
_cell.angle_alpha   90.00
_cell.angle_beta   90.00
_cell.angle_gamma   90.00
#
_symmetry.space_group_name_H-M   'P 1'
#
loop_
_entity.id
_entity.type
_entity.pdbx_description
1 polymer ?
#
loop_
_entity_poly.entity_id
_entity_poly.type
_entity_poly.pdbx_seq_one_letter_code
_entity_poly.pdbx_strand_id
1 'polypeptide(L)'
;DNHINQWLEKTDFKSDKQKILCSIRNQVLQDCMSKGSELPPGIYTLTVPTGGGKTTASLGFALRHAIQSKMKRIIYVIPYTSIIDQNAEVFRSILGEKNVLEHHSGILYDLTEDKAENEAAYRKALATENWDMPVIVTTVVQFFESLYANRSSKCRKLHNMANSVIIFD
;
A
#
# COMPACT_ATOMS: atom_id res chain seq x y z
N ASP A 1 13.13 0.93 6.45
CA ASP A 1 13.56 -0.29 7.15
C ASP A 1 13.28 -0.22 8.65
N ASN A 2 13.68 0.85 9.31
CA ASN A 2 13.47 1.00 10.76
C ASN A 2 11.99 0.90 11.17
N HIS A 3 11.06 1.43 10.40
CA HIS A 3 9.62 1.42 10.74
C HIS A 3 9.02 0.01 10.68
N ILE A 4 9.38 -0.80 9.70
CA ILE A 4 8.88 -2.19 9.58
C ILE A 4 9.45 -3.05 10.71
N ASN A 5 10.74 -2.94 11.00
CA ASN A 5 11.37 -3.69 12.08
C ASN A 5 10.82 -3.30 13.46
N GLN A 6 10.64 -2.00 13.73
CA GLN A 6 10.00 -1.52 14.96
C GLN A 6 8.55 -1.97 15.11
N TRP A 7 7.81 -2.09 14.01
CA TRP A 7 6.45 -2.61 14.03
C TRP A 7 6.41 -4.10 14.40
N LEU A 8 7.37 -4.88 13.91
CA LEU A 8 7.51 -6.31 14.25
C LEU A 8 7.88 -6.54 15.71
N GLU A 9 8.71 -5.70 16.29
CA GLU A 9 9.17 -5.82 17.71
C GLU A 9 8.07 -5.54 18.74
N LYS A 10 7.02 -4.82 18.38
CA LYS A 10 5.90 -4.48 19.28
C LYS A 10 4.90 -5.61 19.53
N THR A 11 5.11 -6.80 18.96
CA THR A 11 4.16 -7.90 19.07
C THR A 11 4.49 -8.78 20.28
N ASP A 12 3.74 -8.67 21.37
CA ASP A 12 3.84 -9.54 22.53
C ASP A 12 3.36 -10.96 22.20
N PHE A 13 4.23 -11.95 22.43
CA PHE A 13 3.96 -13.36 22.10
C PHE A 13 3.46 -14.13 23.34
N LYS A 14 2.21 -14.61 23.26
CA LYS A 14 1.57 -15.39 24.33
C LYS A 14 1.81 -16.90 24.26
N SER A 15 2.38 -17.44 23.15
CA SER A 15 2.63 -18.89 23.00
C SER A 15 3.81 -19.20 22.09
N ASP A 16 4.41 -20.41 22.23
CA ASP A 16 5.53 -20.85 21.38
C ASP A 16 5.13 -21.02 19.91
N LYS A 17 3.87 -21.40 19.63
CA LYS A 17 3.34 -21.43 18.26
C LYS A 17 3.31 -20.05 17.61
N GLN A 18 3.01 -19.02 18.38
CA GLN A 18 3.03 -17.63 17.89
C GLN A 18 4.45 -17.17 17.60
N LYS A 19 5.44 -17.56 18.39
CA LYS A 19 6.86 -17.25 18.15
C LYS A 19 7.34 -17.89 16.83
N ILE A 20 7.02 -19.17 16.59
CA ILE A 20 7.37 -19.86 15.36
C ILE A 20 6.72 -19.20 14.15
N LEU A 21 5.43 -18.88 14.23
CA LEU A 21 4.72 -18.22 13.14
C LEU A 21 5.30 -16.83 12.82
N CYS A 22 5.68 -16.09 13.86
CA CYS A 22 6.32 -14.80 13.68
C CYS A 22 7.70 -14.92 13.06
N SER A 23 8.50 -15.91 13.46
CA SER A 23 9.80 -16.19 12.85
C SER A 23 9.66 -16.48 11.35
N ILE A 24 8.66 -17.30 10.96
CA ILE A 24 8.37 -17.58 9.54
C ILE A 24 7.96 -16.31 8.80
N ARG A 25 7.06 -15.51 9.37
CA ARG A 25 6.62 -14.23 8.77
C ARG A 25 7.79 -13.27 8.56
N ASN A 26 8.68 -13.19 9.54
CA ASN A 26 9.87 -12.36 9.45
C ASN A 26 10.82 -12.85 8.36
N GLN A 27 11.01 -14.18 8.25
CA GLN A 27 11.82 -14.74 7.16
C GLN A 27 11.25 -14.40 5.80
N VAL A 28 9.94 -14.61 5.59
CA VAL A 28 9.25 -14.27 4.32
C VAL A 28 9.40 -12.77 4.01
N LEU A 29 9.24 -11.90 5.01
CA LEU A 29 9.42 -10.46 4.83
C LEU A 29 10.85 -10.12 4.41
N GLN A 30 11.87 -10.66 5.09
CA GLN A 30 13.27 -10.39 4.76
C GLN A 30 13.64 -10.90 3.35
N ASP A 31 13.16 -12.09 2.97
CA ASP A 31 13.36 -12.64 1.63
C ASP A 31 12.72 -11.74 0.56
N CYS A 32 11.51 -11.27 0.80
CA CYS A 32 10.81 -10.33 -0.09
C CYS A 32 11.55 -8.98 -0.21
N MET A 33 12.04 -8.44 0.90
CA MET A 33 12.79 -7.18 0.91
C MET A 33 14.12 -7.30 0.15
N SER A 34 14.85 -8.41 0.34
CA SER A 34 16.09 -8.71 -0.40
C SER A 34 15.81 -8.77 -1.89
N LYS A 35 14.81 -9.56 -2.31
CA LYS A 35 14.41 -9.69 -3.72
C LYS A 35 13.94 -8.36 -4.31
N GLY A 36 13.25 -7.53 -3.54
CA GLY A 36 12.86 -6.18 -3.98
C GLY A 36 14.06 -5.30 -4.34
N SER A 37 15.20 -5.48 -3.67
CA SER A 37 16.44 -4.74 -3.94
C SER A 37 17.26 -5.34 -5.09
N GLU A 38 17.12 -6.62 -5.39
CA GLU A 38 17.94 -7.35 -6.35
C GLU A 38 17.33 -7.41 -7.76
N LEU A 39 16.00 -7.53 -7.81
CA LEU A 39 15.30 -7.83 -9.06
C LEU A 39 15.10 -6.57 -9.92
N PRO A 40 15.24 -6.66 -11.27
CA PRO A 40 14.93 -5.57 -12.17
C PRO A 40 13.41 -5.31 -12.24
N PRO A 41 12.93 -4.18 -12.82
CA PRO A 41 11.51 -4.01 -13.10
C PRO A 41 10.92 -5.15 -13.94
N GLY A 42 9.78 -5.70 -13.52
CA GLY A 42 9.15 -6.86 -14.15
C GLY A 42 7.84 -7.25 -13.47
N ILE A 43 7.35 -8.44 -13.80
CA ILE A 43 6.16 -9.04 -13.20
C ILE A 43 6.62 -10.18 -12.29
N TYR A 44 6.19 -10.14 -11.04
CA TYR A 44 6.57 -11.09 -10.00
C TYR A 44 5.33 -11.64 -9.32
N THR A 45 5.43 -12.87 -8.82
CA THR A 45 4.37 -13.50 -8.03
C THR A 45 4.89 -13.85 -6.65
N LEU A 46 4.04 -13.63 -5.63
CA LEU A 46 4.30 -14.01 -4.25
C LEU A 46 3.29 -15.07 -3.81
N THR A 47 3.77 -16.27 -3.56
CA THR A 47 2.94 -17.37 -3.05
C THR A 47 3.30 -17.65 -1.60
N VAL A 48 2.40 -17.31 -0.70
CA VAL A 48 2.54 -17.53 0.75
C VAL A 48 1.22 -18.06 1.29
N PRO A 49 1.23 -19.08 2.17
CA PRO A 49 0.02 -19.59 2.80
C PRO A 49 -0.75 -18.49 3.54
N THR A 50 -2.07 -18.66 3.67
CA THR A 50 -2.93 -17.75 4.44
C THR A 50 -2.37 -17.59 5.87
N GLY A 51 -2.30 -16.36 6.34
CA GLY A 51 -1.70 -16.03 7.63
C GLY A 51 -0.17 -15.96 7.64
N GLY A 52 0.51 -16.25 6.53
CA GLY A 52 1.97 -16.20 6.42
C GLY A 52 2.60 -14.80 6.26
N GLY A 53 1.82 -13.72 6.42
CA GLY A 53 2.33 -12.34 6.36
C GLY A 53 2.43 -11.75 4.96
N LYS A 54 1.63 -12.23 4.00
CA LYS A 54 1.64 -11.79 2.59
C LYS A 54 1.57 -10.26 2.45
N THR A 55 0.65 -9.60 3.13
CA THR A 55 0.42 -8.15 3.05
C THR A 55 1.66 -7.34 3.45
N THR A 56 2.31 -7.68 4.55
CA THR A 56 3.55 -7.01 5.00
C THR A 56 4.75 -7.36 4.11
N ALA A 57 4.85 -8.61 3.66
CA ALA A 57 5.94 -9.06 2.80
C ALA A 57 5.87 -8.43 1.41
N SER A 58 4.67 -8.33 0.80
CA SER A 58 4.47 -7.67 -0.49
C SER A 58 4.73 -6.16 -0.39
N LEU A 59 4.32 -5.51 0.70
CA LEU A 59 4.65 -4.11 0.96
C LEU A 59 6.17 -3.93 1.11
N GLY A 60 6.85 -4.80 1.87
CA GLY A 60 8.30 -4.77 2.05
C GLY A 60 9.05 -4.89 0.73
N PHE A 61 8.64 -5.85 -0.12
CA PHE A 61 9.15 -5.98 -1.49
C PHE A 61 8.97 -4.69 -2.27
N ALA A 62 7.74 -4.15 -2.30
CA ALA A 62 7.40 -2.97 -3.09
C ALA A 62 8.19 -1.72 -2.67
N LEU A 63 8.37 -1.51 -1.37
CA LEU A 63 9.17 -0.39 -0.85
C LEU A 63 10.64 -0.48 -1.29
N ARG A 64 11.23 -1.67 -1.18
CA ARG A 64 12.62 -1.89 -1.62
C ARG A 64 12.75 -1.76 -3.12
N HIS A 65 11.83 -2.35 -3.87
CA HIS A 65 11.83 -2.29 -5.33
C HIS A 65 11.61 -0.87 -5.85
N ALA A 66 10.72 -0.09 -5.22
CA ALA A 66 10.50 1.30 -5.57
C ALA A 66 11.76 2.16 -5.38
N ILE A 67 12.49 1.96 -4.27
CA ILE A 67 13.74 2.67 -4.00
C ILE A 67 14.79 2.29 -5.03
N GLN A 68 15.01 1.00 -5.25
CA GLN A 68 16.04 0.49 -6.17
C GLN A 68 15.77 0.90 -7.61
N SER A 69 14.51 0.82 -8.05
CA SER A 69 14.10 1.15 -9.41
C SER A 69 13.71 2.62 -9.61
N LYS A 70 13.90 3.46 -8.58
CA LYS A 70 13.53 4.90 -8.58
C LYS A 70 12.07 5.15 -8.96
N MET A 71 11.19 4.24 -8.56
CA MET A 71 9.74 4.39 -8.73
C MET A 71 9.19 5.33 -7.67
N LYS A 72 8.14 6.06 -8.01
CA LYS A 72 7.64 7.16 -7.17
C LYS A 72 6.57 6.72 -6.18
N ARG A 73 5.84 5.64 -6.48
CA ARG A 73 4.63 5.24 -5.73
C ARG A 73 4.47 3.75 -5.66
N ILE A 74 3.66 3.34 -4.71
CA ILE A 74 3.15 1.97 -4.58
C ILE A 74 1.63 2.06 -4.67
N ILE A 75 1.03 1.25 -5.55
CA ILE A 75 -0.42 1.13 -5.70
C ILE A 75 -0.81 -0.29 -5.30
N TYR A 76 -1.52 -0.41 -4.19
CA TYR A 76 -1.99 -1.68 -3.65
C TYR A 76 -3.45 -1.88 -4.03
N VAL A 77 -3.71 -2.87 -4.86
CA VAL A 77 -5.01 -3.13 -5.47
C VAL A 77 -5.64 -4.37 -4.84
N ILE A 78 -6.81 -4.21 -4.23
CA ILE A 78 -7.52 -5.24 -3.46
C ILE A 78 -8.86 -5.54 -4.13
N PRO A 79 -9.30 -6.81 -4.22
CA PRO A 79 -10.55 -7.15 -4.89
C PRO A 79 -11.80 -6.69 -4.13
N TYR A 80 -11.75 -6.62 -2.81
CA TYR A 80 -12.92 -6.35 -1.97
C TYR A 80 -12.73 -5.15 -1.05
N THR A 81 -13.76 -4.30 -0.96
CA THR A 81 -13.76 -3.12 -0.08
C THR A 81 -13.64 -3.47 1.40
N SER A 82 -14.21 -4.60 1.83
CA SER A 82 -14.20 -5.03 3.24
C SER A 82 -12.79 -5.30 3.83
N ILE A 83 -11.78 -5.47 2.98
CA ILE A 83 -10.39 -5.76 3.40
C ILE A 83 -9.50 -4.51 3.26
N ILE A 84 -9.97 -3.49 2.55
CA ILE A 84 -9.18 -2.27 2.30
C ILE A 84 -8.85 -1.56 3.61
N ASP A 85 -9.84 -1.31 4.45
CA ASP A 85 -9.67 -0.59 5.71
C ASP A 85 -8.59 -1.25 6.58
N GLN A 86 -8.66 -2.60 6.70
CA GLN A 86 -7.69 -3.36 7.48
C GLN A 86 -6.27 -3.27 6.92
N ASN A 87 -6.10 -3.38 5.60
CA ASN A 87 -4.78 -3.29 4.97
C ASN A 87 -4.25 -1.86 5.01
N ALA A 88 -5.10 -0.86 4.79
CA ALA A 88 -4.75 0.55 4.89
C ALA A 88 -4.31 0.92 6.31
N GLU A 89 -4.98 0.39 7.34
CA GLU A 89 -4.60 0.59 8.74
C GLU A 89 -3.23 -0.01 9.06
N VAL A 90 -2.95 -1.23 8.60
CA VAL A 90 -1.62 -1.84 8.71
C VAL A 90 -0.57 -0.96 8.03
N PHE A 91 -0.81 -0.47 6.83
CA PHE A 91 0.14 0.38 6.12
C PHE A 91 0.33 1.73 6.81
N ARG A 92 -0.74 2.34 7.34
CA ARG A 92 -0.65 3.58 8.13
C ARG A 92 0.16 3.38 9.41
N SER A 93 0.01 2.24 10.09
CA SER A 93 0.78 1.93 11.29
C SER A 93 2.28 1.77 11.03
N ILE A 94 2.66 1.31 9.83
CA ILE A 94 4.06 1.12 9.42
C ILE A 94 4.65 2.41 8.84
N LEU A 95 3.91 3.09 7.96
CA LEU A 95 4.43 4.19 7.13
C LEU A 95 4.03 5.57 7.63
N GLY A 96 3.07 5.64 8.55
CA GLY A 96 2.47 6.88 9.02
C GLY A 96 1.26 7.33 8.17
N GLU A 97 0.31 7.94 8.85
CA GLU A 97 -0.99 8.38 8.30
C GLU A 97 -0.88 9.27 7.05
N LYS A 98 0.16 10.09 6.99
CA LYS A 98 0.40 11.06 5.92
C LYS A 98 0.84 10.44 4.59
N ASN A 99 1.27 9.20 4.60
CA ASN A 99 1.88 8.53 3.45
C ASN A 99 0.94 7.54 2.76
N VAL A 100 -0.23 7.26 3.34
CA VAL A 100 -1.18 6.26 2.85
C VAL A 100 -2.52 6.89 2.49
N LEU A 101 -2.88 6.80 1.23
CA LEU A 101 -4.18 7.17 0.71
C LEU A 101 -5.01 5.91 0.52
N GLU A 102 -6.19 5.90 1.11
CA GLU A 102 -7.23 4.91 0.84
C GLU A 102 -8.26 5.51 -0.12
N HIS A 103 -8.55 4.80 -1.22
CA HIS A 103 -9.46 5.31 -2.24
C HIS A 103 -10.35 4.21 -2.82
N HIS A 104 -11.61 4.22 -2.43
CA HIS A 104 -12.68 3.36 -2.97
C HIS A 104 -14.04 4.06 -2.89
N SER A 105 -15.07 3.47 -3.47
CA SER A 105 -16.41 4.07 -3.57
C SER A 105 -17.12 4.33 -2.23
N GLY A 106 -16.66 3.70 -1.15
CA GLY A 106 -17.23 3.88 0.20
C GLY A 106 -16.65 5.07 0.97
N ILE A 107 -15.56 5.68 0.50
CA ILE A 107 -14.95 6.85 1.14
C ILE A 107 -15.23 8.09 0.30
N LEU A 108 -15.96 9.03 0.89
CA LEU A 108 -16.14 10.38 0.37
C LEU A 108 -15.23 11.31 1.17
N TYR A 109 -14.18 11.82 0.55
CA TYR A 109 -13.43 12.93 1.10
C TYR A 109 -14.13 14.23 0.70
N ASP A 110 -14.69 14.95 1.67
CA ASP A 110 -15.42 16.17 1.40
C ASP A 110 -14.44 17.36 1.20
N LEU A 111 -14.53 18.00 0.05
CA LEU A 111 -13.76 19.21 -0.27
C LEU A 111 -14.39 20.47 0.31
N THR A 112 -15.59 20.38 0.93
CA THR A 112 -16.32 21.51 1.48
C THR A 112 -15.91 21.88 2.91
N GLU A 113 -15.13 21.01 3.59
CA GLU A 113 -14.53 21.37 4.88
C GLU A 113 -13.52 22.51 4.70
N ASP A 114 -13.64 23.54 5.54
CA ASP A 114 -12.76 24.71 5.49
C ASP A 114 -11.29 24.30 5.61
N LYS A 115 -10.48 24.77 4.65
CA LYS A 115 -9.02 24.53 4.61
C LYS A 115 -8.30 24.81 5.93
N ALA A 116 -8.85 25.73 6.73
CA ALA A 116 -8.26 26.17 7.98
C ALA A 116 -8.47 25.16 9.13
N GLU A 117 -9.53 24.35 9.09
CA GLU A 117 -9.88 23.45 10.19
C GLU A 117 -9.30 22.04 10.02
N ASN A 118 -9.09 21.56 8.76
CA ASN A 118 -8.56 20.23 8.53
C ASN A 118 -7.70 20.11 7.27
N GLU A 119 -6.50 20.69 7.30
CA GLU A 119 -5.53 20.63 6.17
C GLU A 119 -5.21 19.19 5.72
N ALA A 120 -5.19 18.24 6.64
CA ALA A 120 -4.87 16.86 6.33
C ALA A 120 -6.00 16.17 5.53
N ALA A 121 -7.27 16.38 5.90
CA ALA A 121 -8.42 15.87 5.17
C ALA A 121 -8.50 16.47 3.77
N TYR A 122 -8.30 17.78 3.66
CA TYR A 122 -8.27 18.49 2.38
C TYR A 122 -7.17 17.97 1.44
N ARG A 123 -5.96 17.71 1.96
CA ARG A 123 -4.87 17.10 1.19
C ARG A 123 -5.21 15.69 0.70
N LYS A 124 -5.86 14.87 1.53
CA LYS A 124 -6.33 13.55 1.13
C LYS A 124 -7.40 13.64 0.04
N ALA A 125 -8.34 14.56 0.17
CA ALA A 125 -9.37 14.81 -0.84
C ALA A 125 -8.76 15.17 -2.20
N LEU A 126 -7.81 16.09 -2.25
CA LEU A 126 -7.07 16.43 -3.47
C LEU A 126 -6.28 15.23 -4.03
N ALA A 127 -5.66 14.45 -3.14
CA ALA A 127 -4.89 13.27 -3.55
C ALA A 127 -5.76 12.16 -4.16
N THR A 128 -7.06 12.09 -3.84
CA THR A 128 -7.97 11.12 -4.47
C THR A 128 -8.22 11.41 -5.94
N GLU A 129 -8.13 12.68 -6.35
CA GLU A 129 -8.34 13.06 -7.75
C GLU A 129 -7.21 12.59 -8.68
N ASN A 130 -5.97 12.61 -8.20
CA ASN A 130 -4.80 12.37 -9.03
C ASN A 130 -3.88 11.24 -8.50
N TRP A 131 -4.13 10.71 -7.31
CA TRP A 131 -3.28 9.72 -6.63
C TRP A 131 -1.85 10.22 -6.33
N ASP A 132 -1.73 11.48 -5.94
CA ASP A 132 -0.44 12.05 -5.58
C ASP A 132 -0.06 11.78 -4.12
N MET A 133 0.10 10.50 -3.80
CA MET A 133 0.53 10.01 -2.49
C MET A 133 1.54 8.88 -2.65
N PRO A 134 2.46 8.65 -1.70
CA PRO A 134 3.46 7.59 -1.78
C PRO A 134 2.87 6.18 -1.87
N VAL A 135 1.81 5.91 -1.10
CA VAL A 135 1.12 4.62 -1.09
C VAL A 135 -0.38 4.83 -1.28
N ILE A 136 -0.93 4.18 -2.27
CA ILE A 136 -2.37 4.18 -2.57
C ILE A 136 -2.91 2.78 -2.34
N VAL A 137 -3.97 2.66 -1.54
CA VAL A 137 -4.73 1.41 -1.36
C VAL A 137 -6.08 1.60 -2.03
N THR A 138 -6.40 0.76 -3.00
CA THR A 138 -7.60 0.94 -3.83
C THR A 138 -8.24 -0.38 -4.23
N THR A 139 -9.45 -0.34 -4.77
CA THR A 139 -10.12 -1.51 -5.34
C THR A 139 -9.67 -1.79 -6.77
N VAL A 140 -9.84 -3.07 -7.19
CA VAL A 140 -9.68 -3.48 -8.59
C VAL A 140 -10.57 -2.63 -9.51
N VAL A 141 -11.81 -2.35 -9.10
CA VAL A 141 -12.75 -1.54 -9.88
C VAL A 141 -12.22 -0.12 -10.08
N GLN A 142 -11.83 0.56 -9.01
CA GLN A 142 -11.30 1.93 -9.07
C GLN A 142 -10.00 2.01 -9.86
N PHE A 143 -9.14 0.99 -9.74
CA PHE A 143 -7.90 0.90 -10.51
C PHE A 143 -8.17 0.83 -12.01
N PHE A 144 -8.99 -0.14 -12.44
CA PHE A 144 -9.30 -0.32 -13.87
C PHE A 144 -10.18 0.80 -14.44
N GLU A 145 -11.13 1.34 -13.68
CA GLU A 145 -11.85 2.55 -14.07
C GLU A 145 -10.94 3.76 -14.31
N SER A 146 -9.86 3.87 -13.53
CA SER A 146 -8.87 4.93 -13.73
C SER A 146 -7.95 4.64 -14.91
N LEU A 147 -7.55 3.38 -15.10
CA LEU A 147 -6.65 2.96 -16.19
C LEU A 147 -7.30 3.08 -17.55
N TYR A 148 -8.58 2.69 -17.67
CA TYR A 148 -9.34 2.71 -18.93
C TYR A 148 -10.29 3.90 -19.04
N ALA A 149 -10.05 4.96 -18.28
CA ALA A 149 -10.90 6.13 -18.28
C ALA A 149 -10.87 6.84 -19.65
N ASN A 150 -12.06 7.20 -20.14
CA ASN A 150 -12.25 8.02 -21.34
C ASN A 150 -12.61 9.49 -21.05
N ARG A 151 -12.75 9.84 -19.76
CA ARG A 151 -13.04 11.20 -19.30
C ARG A 151 -11.80 11.85 -18.70
N SER A 152 -11.53 13.09 -19.08
CA SER A 152 -10.35 13.84 -18.62
C SER A 152 -10.21 13.92 -17.09
N SER A 153 -11.34 14.03 -16.37
CA SER A 153 -11.35 14.04 -14.91
C SER A 153 -10.82 12.74 -14.28
N LYS A 154 -11.13 11.59 -14.90
CA LYS A 154 -10.65 10.28 -14.44
C LYS A 154 -9.22 9.96 -14.93
N CYS A 155 -8.79 10.52 -16.05
CA CYS A 155 -7.45 10.33 -16.61
C CYS A 155 -6.34 10.99 -15.77
N ARG A 156 -6.67 11.89 -14.83
CA ARG A 156 -5.68 12.58 -13.97
C ARG A 156 -4.79 11.63 -13.19
N LYS A 157 -5.26 10.42 -12.89
CA LYS A 157 -4.52 9.40 -12.14
C LYS A 157 -3.46 8.69 -12.98
N LEU A 158 -3.61 8.63 -14.32
CA LEU A 158 -2.74 7.85 -15.21
C LEU A 158 -1.26 8.23 -15.11
N HIS A 159 -0.94 9.53 -15.05
CA HIS A 159 0.44 9.98 -14.96
C HIS A 159 1.10 9.57 -13.63
N ASN A 160 0.30 9.37 -12.58
CA ASN A 160 0.76 8.91 -11.27
C ASN A 160 0.73 7.37 -11.14
N MET A 161 0.02 6.66 -12.01
CA MET A 161 0.13 5.19 -12.15
C MET A 161 1.42 4.81 -12.88
N ALA A 162 1.90 5.64 -13.79
CA ALA A 162 3.19 5.44 -14.43
C ALA A 162 4.32 5.55 -13.40
N ASN A 163 5.37 4.74 -13.59
CA ASN A 163 6.53 4.69 -12.70
C ASN A 163 6.15 4.39 -11.22
N SER A 164 5.25 3.43 -11.05
CA SER A 164 4.82 2.91 -9.73
C SER A 164 4.99 1.40 -9.65
N VAL A 165 5.13 0.90 -8.42
CA VAL A 165 4.98 -0.53 -8.14
C VAL A 165 3.51 -0.82 -7.93
N ILE A 166 2.95 -1.78 -8.67
CA ILE A 166 1.54 -2.15 -8.57
C ILE A 166 1.46 -3.56 -7.99
N ILE A 167 0.70 -3.70 -6.91
CA ILE A 167 0.45 -4.99 -6.26
C ILE A 167 -1.02 -5.34 -6.43
N PHE A 168 -1.31 -6.52 -6.95
CA PHE A 168 -2.64 -7.12 -6.94
C PHE A 168 -2.66 -8.22 -5.87
N ASP A 169 -3.45 -8.03 -4.80
CA ASP A 169 -3.58 -8.98 -3.68
C ASP A 169 -4.91 -9.75 -3.75
#